data_dc0d8533091dfc867456c3c301909a1c
#
_entry.id   dc0d8533091dfc867456c3c301909a1c
#
_cell.length_a   1.000
_cell.length_b   1.000
_cell.length_c   1.000
_cell.angle_alpha   90.00
_cell.angle_beta   90.00
_cell.angle_gamma   90.00
#
_symmetry.space_group_name_H-M   'P 1'
#
loop_
_entity.id
_entity.type
_entity.pdbx_description
1 polymer ?
#
loop_
_entity_poly.entity_id
_entity_poly.type
_entity_poly.pdbx_seq_one_letter_code
_entity_poly.pdbx_strand_id
1 'polypeptide(L)'
;MGAARPAHAQARDAPQVIGASGADGIQPTPLRWHDTYVYWDHSLTASTLGVGQDYLTRNPVYEMTIGLRPRYAFVENDRYTASVRGDLGIVSERTNSDTTTRRGEWSANDFEFWGSFTYKIRESRTDLTEFALRLPRLILPTSKVSYDSGKLLGLGVRAGVREELVLAGRDATFFSSIELFGKAEYSYLFTNSQVPTNAGLERIRVGPEGRSIVSDQLAGATLARHSAVFGVASWVHVHPRLSWVTALELRPAWKYPVNHDVQFCVLTGCTQASGITDPQTRSTLSYFQSEFWLRMTDTLELTFGYANLATQLAPDGRRRSVFYSPDARFYLTLNVYLDHLYVDLAHGGRQSARLATEPHSF
;
A
#
# COMPACT_ATOMS: atom_id res chain seq x y z
N MET A 1 -5.93 -17.26 16.64
CA MET A 1 -5.73 -15.80 16.48
C MET A 1 -5.24 -15.57 15.08
N GLY A 2 -6.15 -15.37 14.14
CA GLY A 2 -5.81 -15.04 12.77
C GLY A 2 -5.16 -13.65 12.74
N ALA A 3 -3.87 -13.57 12.42
CA ALA A 3 -3.27 -12.31 12.07
C ALA A 3 -4.09 -11.74 10.91
N ALA A 4 -4.77 -10.62 11.16
CA ALA A 4 -5.30 -9.83 10.05
C ALA A 4 -4.13 -9.64 9.10
N ARG A 5 -4.26 -10.14 7.86
CA ARG A 5 -3.27 -9.86 6.82
C ARG A 5 -2.97 -8.38 6.89
N PRO A 6 -1.71 -7.97 7.00
CA PRO A 6 -1.41 -6.60 6.65
C PRO A 6 -2.01 -6.45 5.26
N ALA A 7 -2.95 -5.51 5.12
CA ALA A 7 -3.37 -5.10 3.79
C ALA A 7 -2.07 -4.95 3.02
N HIS A 8 -1.90 -5.71 1.93
CA HIS A 8 -0.75 -5.60 1.05
C HIS A 8 -0.46 -4.13 0.93
N ALA A 9 0.80 -3.76 1.06
CA ALA A 9 1.24 -2.39 1.12
C ALA A 9 0.30 -1.55 0.27
N GLN A 10 -0.62 -0.88 0.97
CA GLN A 10 -1.68 -0.13 0.29
C GLN A 10 -0.96 0.70 -0.73
N ALA A 11 -1.45 0.67 -1.94
CA ALA A 11 -0.91 1.37 -3.08
C ALA A 11 -0.13 2.58 -2.61
N ARG A 12 1.19 2.51 -2.72
CA ARG A 12 2.08 3.57 -2.28
C ARG A 12 1.64 4.79 -3.05
N ASP A 13 1.03 5.71 -2.33
CA ASP A 13 0.69 6.99 -2.90
C ASP A 13 1.97 7.79 -3.00
N ALA A 14 2.74 7.54 -4.08
CA ALA A 14 3.78 8.47 -4.46
C ALA A 14 3.10 9.82 -4.68
N PRO A 15 3.52 10.88 -3.98
CA PRO A 15 3.14 12.21 -4.38
C PRO A 15 3.54 12.36 -5.83
N GLN A 16 2.67 12.92 -6.64
CA GLN A 16 3.02 13.27 -8.00
C GLN A 16 4.13 14.30 -7.93
N VAL A 17 5.29 13.98 -8.48
CA VAL A 17 6.25 15.02 -8.85
C VAL A 17 5.61 15.76 -10.01
N ILE A 18 4.99 16.90 -9.72
CA ILE A 18 4.56 17.82 -10.75
C ILE A 18 5.84 18.41 -11.34
N GLY A 19 6.17 18.02 -12.56
CA GLY A 19 7.28 18.59 -13.30
C GLY A 19 7.16 20.10 -13.30
N ALA A 20 8.19 20.79 -12.84
CA ALA A 20 8.28 22.24 -12.93
C ALA A 20 8.19 22.66 -14.40
N SER A 21 7.21 23.48 -14.72
CA SER A 21 7.11 24.15 -16.01
C SER A 21 8.22 25.19 -16.10
N GLY A 22 9.23 24.92 -16.91
CA GLY A 22 10.30 25.86 -17.23
C GLY A 22 10.49 26.02 -18.73
N ALA A 23 10.39 27.26 -19.18
CA ALA A 23 10.90 27.89 -20.41
C ALA A 23 10.40 27.39 -21.77
N ASP A 24 9.78 28.34 -22.48
CA ASP A 24 9.50 28.58 -23.91
C ASP A 24 10.11 27.59 -24.96
N GLY A 25 9.71 26.35 -24.91
CA GLY A 25 9.72 25.42 -26.01
C GLY A 25 8.35 24.77 -26.08
N ILE A 26 7.81 24.51 -27.26
CA ILE A 26 6.58 23.75 -27.46
C ILE A 26 6.75 22.42 -26.71
N GLN A 27 6.34 22.40 -25.43
CA GLN A 27 6.33 21.16 -24.67
C GLN A 27 5.27 20.27 -25.28
N PRO A 28 5.61 19.04 -25.65
CA PRO A 28 4.61 18.11 -26.12
C PRO A 28 3.53 17.98 -25.03
N THR A 29 2.27 18.11 -25.42
CA THR A 29 1.13 17.93 -24.51
C THR A 29 1.36 16.62 -23.74
N PRO A 30 1.38 16.65 -22.40
CA PRO A 30 1.66 15.45 -21.63
C PRO A 30 0.64 14.36 -21.99
N LEU A 31 1.13 13.14 -22.11
CA LEU A 31 0.26 12.01 -22.42
C LEU A 31 -0.79 11.89 -21.32
N ARG A 32 -2.06 11.74 -21.68
CA ARG A 32 -3.15 11.63 -20.68
C ARG A 32 -3.00 10.44 -19.73
N TRP A 33 -2.17 9.46 -20.09
CA TRP A 33 -1.86 8.29 -19.30
C TRP A 33 -0.45 8.35 -18.67
N HIS A 34 0.14 9.55 -18.53
CA HIS A 34 1.41 9.74 -17.84
C HIS A 34 1.35 9.26 -16.37
N ASP A 35 2.49 8.94 -15.77
CA ASP A 35 2.62 8.25 -14.48
C ASP A 35 1.92 6.88 -14.43
N THR A 36 1.74 6.24 -15.58
CA THR A 36 1.38 4.83 -15.66
C THR A 36 2.65 4.01 -15.57
N TYR A 37 2.71 3.07 -14.63
CA TYR A 37 3.89 2.25 -14.45
C TYR A 37 3.59 0.79 -14.13
N VAL A 38 4.52 -0.07 -14.51
CA VAL A 38 4.63 -1.45 -14.04
C VAL A 38 5.58 -1.45 -12.84
N TYR A 39 5.26 -2.23 -11.82
CA TYR A 39 6.15 -2.41 -10.69
C TYR A 39 6.45 -3.88 -10.44
N TRP A 40 7.67 -4.12 -9.94
CA TRP A 40 8.11 -5.40 -9.46
C TRP A 40 8.61 -5.23 -8.02
N ASP A 41 7.84 -5.79 -7.08
CA ASP A 41 8.07 -5.64 -5.65
C ASP A 41 8.53 -6.96 -5.03
N HIS A 42 9.53 -6.87 -4.18
CA HIS A 42 9.99 -7.92 -3.31
C HIS A 42 9.80 -7.49 -1.87
N SER A 43 9.09 -8.27 -1.07
CA SER A 43 8.90 -7.95 0.34
C SER A 43 9.13 -9.18 1.21
N LEU A 44 9.76 -8.95 2.36
CA LEU A 44 10.03 -10.01 3.34
C LEU A 44 9.80 -9.48 4.76
N THR A 45 9.30 -10.35 5.63
CA THR A 45 9.09 -10.00 7.03
C THR A 45 10.40 -10.02 7.81
N ALA A 46 10.48 -9.23 8.88
CA ALA A 46 11.61 -9.24 9.82
C ALA A 46 11.87 -10.63 10.40
N SER A 47 10.81 -11.41 10.63
CA SER A 47 10.90 -12.80 11.09
C SER A 47 11.58 -13.72 10.07
N THR A 48 11.49 -13.44 8.76
CA THR A 48 12.20 -14.18 7.70
C THR A 48 13.71 -14.00 7.83
N LEU A 49 14.15 -12.79 8.19
CA LEU A 49 15.56 -12.45 8.43
C LEU A 49 16.06 -12.88 9.82
N GLY A 50 15.18 -13.40 10.69
CA GLY A 50 15.54 -13.69 12.07
C GLY A 50 15.75 -12.44 12.93
N VAL A 51 15.30 -11.28 12.47
CA VAL A 51 15.41 -10.02 13.21
C VAL A 51 14.29 -9.95 14.25
N GLY A 52 14.67 -9.70 15.51
CA GLY A 52 13.74 -9.64 16.64
C GLY A 52 13.38 -11.01 17.19
N GLN A 53 13.01 -11.05 18.47
CA GLN A 53 12.83 -12.30 19.22
C GLN A 53 11.44 -12.47 19.81
N ASP A 54 10.44 -11.85 19.23
CA ASP A 54 9.06 -12.06 19.67
C ASP A 54 8.50 -13.33 19.00
N TYR A 55 8.60 -14.47 19.69
CA TYR A 55 8.41 -15.81 19.13
C TYR A 55 6.97 -16.28 19.04
N LEU A 56 6.02 -15.57 19.61
CA LEU A 56 4.64 -16.06 19.72
C LEU A 56 3.89 -16.09 18.37
N THR A 57 4.41 -15.41 17.34
CA THR A 57 3.79 -15.37 16.03
C THR A 57 4.83 -15.28 14.92
N ARG A 58 5.69 -16.29 14.78
CA ARG A 58 6.58 -16.35 13.62
C ARG A 58 5.81 -16.84 12.40
N ASN A 59 5.54 -15.93 11.50
CA ASN A 59 5.05 -16.24 10.17
C ASN A 59 5.99 -15.64 9.12
N PRO A 60 7.11 -16.34 8.79
CA PRO A 60 8.06 -15.83 7.81
C PRO A 60 7.37 -15.73 6.46
N VAL A 61 7.40 -14.55 5.87
CA VAL A 61 6.80 -14.28 4.56
C VAL A 61 7.85 -13.64 3.66
N TYR A 62 8.02 -14.22 2.48
CA TYR A 62 8.68 -13.58 1.36
C TYR A 62 7.74 -13.61 0.16
N GLU A 63 7.39 -12.45 -0.33
CA GLU A 63 6.45 -12.26 -1.43
C GLU A 63 7.13 -11.49 -2.56
N MET A 64 6.77 -11.87 -3.78
CA MET A 64 7.10 -11.16 -4.99
C MET A 64 5.80 -10.74 -5.67
N THR A 65 5.66 -9.45 -5.96
CA THR A 65 4.48 -8.90 -6.63
C THR A 65 4.88 -8.27 -7.95
N ILE A 66 4.14 -8.55 -9.00
CA ILE A 66 4.21 -7.84 -10.27
C ILE A 66 2.86 -7.13 -10.44
N GLY A 67 2.89 -5.85 -10.73
CA GLY A 67 1.66 -5.11 -10.90
C GLY A 67 1.75 -3.97 -11.90
N LEU A 68 0.58 -3.44 -12.21
CA LEU A 68 0.37 -2.32 -13.11
C LEU A 68 -0.45 -1.25 -12.39
N ARG A 69 0.01 -0.01 -12.43
CA ARG A 69 -0.72 1.16 -11.94
C ARG A 69 -1.06 2.10 -13.08
N PRO A 70 -2.17 1.84 -13.78
CA PRO A 70 -2.62 2.72 -14.84
C PRO A 70 -3.14 4.03 -14.28
N ARG A 71 -2.90 5.11 -14.99
CA ARG A 71 -3.48 6.42 -14.75
C ARG A 71 -4.04 6.97 -16.06
N TYR A 72 -5.15 7.69 -15.97
CA TYR A 72 -5.67 8.47 -17.08
C TYR A 72 -6.19 9.83 -16.59
N ALA A 73 -5.58 10.91 -17.05
CA ALA A 73 -5.96 12.28 -16.72
C ALA A 73 -7.05 12.76 -17.69
N PHE A 74 -8.22 13.12 -17.15
CA PHE A 74 -9.31 13.72 -17.93
C PHE A 74 -9.09 15.22 -18.14
N VAL A 75 -8.67 15.87 -17.06
CA VAL A 75 -8.39 17.29 -17.00
C VAL A 75 -7.12 17.51 -16.24
N GLU A 76 -6.26 18.34 -16.77
CA GLU A 76 -5.02 18.78 -16.15
C GLU A 76 -4.74 20.22 -16.56
N ASN A 77 -4.67 21.10 -15.58
CA ASN A 77 -4.31 22.50 -15.78
C ASN A 77 -3.53 23.01 -14.56
N ASP A 78 -3.15 24.28 -14.58
CA ASP A 78 -2.30 24.90 -13.55
C ASP A 78 -2.89 24.84 -12.13
N ARG A 79 -4.22 24.72 -12.00
CA ARG A 79 -4.90 24.76 -10.71
C ARG A 79 -5.43 23.43 -10.24
N TYR A 80 -5.85 22.56 -11.13
CA TYR A 80 -6.44 21.29 -10.75
C TYR A 80 -6.16 20.17 -11.74
N THR A 81 -6.12 18.98 -11.22
CA THR A 81 -5.99 17.73 -11.98
C THR A 81 -7.12 16.79 -11.60
N ALA A 82 -7.78 16.20 -12.59
CA ALA A 82 -8.75 15.14 -12.40
C ALA A 82 -8.34 13.91 -13.21
N SER A 83 -8.21 12.77 -12.54
CA SER A 83 -7.76 11.52 -13.15
C SER A 83 -8.44 10.31 -12.54
N VAL A 84 -8.39 9.18 -13.25
CA VAL A 84 -8.66 7.86 -12.68
C VAL A 84 -7.35 7.09 -12.58
N ARG A 85 -7.24 6.28 -11.55
CA ARG A 85 -6.10 5.38 -11.32
C ARG A 85 -6.56 3.99 -10.97
N GLY A 86 -5.71 3.01 -11.23
CA GLY A 86 -5.90 1.64 -10.81
C GLY A 86 -4.66 1.08 -10.13
N ASP A 87 -4.84 -0.03 -9.42
CA ASP A 87 -3.75 -0.89 -8.93
C ASP A 87 -4.17 -2.34 -9.17
N LEU A 88 -3.44 -3.01 -10.05
CA LEU A 88 -3.69 -4.36 -10.50
C LEU A 88 -2.41 -5.15 -10.26
N GLY A 89 -2.47 -6.24 -9.51
CA GLY A 89 -1.26 -6.99 -9.19
C GLY A 89 -1.51 -8.49 -9.05
N ILE A 90 -0.44 -9.24 -9.31
CA ILE A 90 -0.33 -10.65 -8.99
C ILE A 90 0.83 -10.85 -8.02
N VAL A 91 0.63 -11.71 -7.05
CA VAL A 91 1.60 -12.00 -5.99
C VAL A 91 1.95 -13.48 -5.97
N SER A 92 3.22 -13.77 -5.73
CA SER A 92 3.71 -15.12 -5.45
C SER A 92 4.43 -15.15 -4.12
N GLU A 93 3.91 -15.93 -3.19
CA GLU A 93 4.54 -16.17 -1.89
C GLU A 93 5.53 -17.33 -2.01
N ARG A 94 6.77 -17.13 -1.57
CA ARG A 94 7.89 -18.09 -1.74
C ARG A 94 8.28 -18.82 -0.47
N THR A 95 7.71 -18.44 0.64
CA THR A 95 7.90 -19.07 1.95
C THR A 95 6.76 -20.04 2.26
N ASN A 96 6.76 -20.61 3.44
CA ASN A 96 5.68 -21.44 3.91
C ASN A 96 4.81 -20.70 4.93
N SER A 97 4.23 -19.56 4.51
CA SER A 97 3.37 -18.72 5.34
C SER A 97 1.91 -19.17 5.35
N ASP A 98 1.09 -18.54 6.19
CA ASP A 98 -0.37 -18.80 6.26
C ASP A 98 -1.16 -18.15 5.13
N THR A 99 -0.50 -17.46 4.21
CA THR A 99 -1.17 -16.60 3.24
C THR A 99 -1.56 -17.30 1.93
N THR A 100 -0.98 -18.48 1.67
CA THR A 100 -1.23 -19.26 0.45
C THR A 100 -1.44 -20.74 0.77
N THR A 101 -2.05 -21.49 -0.14
CA THR A 101 -2.22 -22.95 0.00
C THR A 101 -0.97 -23.72 -0.39
N ARG A 102 -0.19 -23.19 -1.31
CA ARG A 102 1.03 -23.81 -1.84
C ARG A 102 2.16 -22.81 -1.90
N ARG A 103 3.36 -23.26 -1.60
CA ARG A 103 4.57 -22.45 -1.79
C ARG A 103 4.74 -22.09 -3.26
N GLY A 104 4.99 -20.81 -3.54
CA GLY A 104 5.18 -20.32 -4.90
C GLY A 104 3.89 -20.18 -5.72
N GLU A 105 2.72 -20.30 -5.09
CA GLU A 105 1.44 -20.05 -5.73
C GLU A 105 1.34 -18.58 -6.18
N TRP A 106 0.89 -18.37 -7.40
CA TRP A 106 0.52 -17.06 -7.91
C TRP A 106 -0.96 -16.80 -7.63
N SER A 107 -1.26 -15.66 -7.10
CA SER A 107 -2.64 -15.20 -6.87
C SER A 107 -2.79 -13.73 -7.24
N ALA A 108 -3.99 -13.33 -7.63
CA ALA A 108 -4.29 -11.92 -7.80
C ALA A 108 -4.31 -11.22 -6.44
N ASN A 109 -3.93 -9.94 -6.41
CA ASN A 109 -4.26 -9.04 -5.33
C ASN A 109 -5.70 -8.55 -5.48
N ASP A 110 -6.25 -7.92 -4.44
CA ASP A 110 -7.48 -7.15 -4.62
C ASP A 110 -7.18 -5.98 -5.56
N PHE A 111 -7.98 -5.84 -6.62
CA PHE A 111 -7.83 -4.74 -7.56
C PHE A 111 -8.48 -3.50 -6.99
N GLU A 112 -7.80 -2.38 -7.15
CA GLU A 112 -8.29 -1.10 -6.67
C GLU A 112 -8.39 -0.10 -7.81
N PHE A 113 -9.45 0.71 -7.78
CA PHE A 113 -9.65 1.84 -8.71
C PHE A 113 -10.11 3.05 -7.92
N TRP A 114 -9.65 4.24 -8.30
CA TRP A 114 -10.11 5.47 -7.67
C TRP A 114 -10.08 6.65 -8.63
N GLY A 115 -11.10 7.51 -8.50
CA GLY A 115 -11.04 8.87 -9.02
C GLY A 115 -10.13 9.71 -8.14
N SER A 116 -9.29 10.53 -8.74
CA SER A 116 -8.37 11.42 -8.04
C SER A 116 -8.60 12.85 -8.52
N PHE A 117 -8.77 13.76 -7.59
CA PHE A 117 -8.88 15.20 -7.84
C PHE A 117 -7.88 15.92 -6.95
N THR A 118 -7.04 16.77 -7.55
CA THR A 118 -6.07 17.60 -6.83
C THR A 118 -6.34 19.06 -7.17
N TYR A 119 -6.30 19.92 -6.17
CA TYR A 119 -6.51 21.36 -6.33
C TYR A 119 -5.43 22.14 -5.60
N LYS A 120 -4.72 23.03 -6.32
CA LYS A 120 -3.73 23.93 -5.76
C LYS A 120 -4.45 25.10 -5.09
N ILE A 121 -4.34 25.16 -3.74
CA ILE A 121 -4.94 26.24 -2.93
C ILE A 121 -4.06 27.47 -3.00
N ARG A 122 -2.76 27.27 -2.88
CA ARG A 122 -1.74 28.33 -2.84
C ARG A 122 -0.48 27.83 -3.54
N GLU A 123 0.10 28.69 -4.35
CA GLU A 123 1.40 28.45 -4.99
C GLU A 123 2.23 29.73 -4.89
N SER A 124 3.43 29.64 -4.35
CA SER A 124 4.42 30.71 -4.28
C SER A 124 5.80 30.18 -4.66
N ARG A 125 6.82 31.04 -4.65
CA ARG A 125 8.21 30.60 -4.90
C ARG A 125 8.74 29.64 -3.83
N THR A 126 8.22 29.72 -2.61
CA THR A 126 8.71 28.99 -1.43
C THR A 126 7.77 27.92 -0.94
N ASP A 127 6.50 27.95 -1.32
CA ASP A 127 5.48 27.06 -0.75
C ASP A 127 4.42 26.69 -1.78
N LEU A 128 3.95 25.48 -1.71
CA LEU A 128 2.83 24.96 -2.47
C LEU A 128 1.87 24.24 -1.51
N THR A 129 0.62 24.71 -1.45
CA THR A 129 -0.44 24.02 -0.70
C THR A 129 -1.43 23.38 -1.66
N GLU A 130 -1.65 22.10 -1.55
CA GLU A 130 -2.59 21.34 -2.38
C GLU A 130 -3.60 20.59 -1.52
N PHE A 131 -4.83 20.54 -2.00
CA PHE A 131 -5.86 19.64 -1.52
C PHE A 131 -5.99 18.46 -2.50
N ALA A 132 -6.03 17.25 -1.96
CA ALA A 132 -6.23 16.03 -2.74
C ALA A 132 -7.46 15.27 -2.25
N LEU A 133 -8.30 14.86 -3.20
CA LEU A 133 -9.48 14.03 -2.95
C LEU A 133 -9.43 12.78 -3.82
N ARG A 134 -9.72 11.62 -3.24
CA ARG A 134 -9.92 10.37 -3.96
C ARG A 134 -11.34 9.86 -3.72
N LEU A 135 -12.13 9.86 -4.77
CA LEU A 135 -13.54 9.48 -4.72
C LEU A 135 -14.04 9.09 -6.12
N PRO A 136 -14.74 7.94 -6.27
CA PRO A 136 -14.80 6.83 -5.33
C PRO A 136 -13.47 6.06 -5.31
N ARG A 137 -13.17 5.40 -4.20
CA ARG A 137 -12.22 4.30 -4.16
C ARG A 137 -12.99 2.99 -4.17
N LEU A 138 -12.75 2.18 -5.18
CA LEU A 138 -13.36 0.86 -5.36
C LEU A 138 -12.32 -0.19 -5.07
N ILE A 139 -12.65 -1.16 -4.20
CA ILE A 139 -11.81 -2.32 -3.90
C ILE A 139 -12.57 -3.55 -4.36
N LEU A 140 -12.06 -4.19 -5.40
CA LEU A 140 -12.62 -5.42 -5.94
C LEU A 140 -11.94 -6.63 -5.29
N PRO A 141 -12.68 -7.57 -4.69
CA PRO A 141 -12.13 -8.72 -4.00
C PRO A 141 -11.67 -9.80 -4.99
N THR A 142 -10.66 -9.49 -5.77
CA THR A 142 -10.10 -10.40 -6.79
C THR A 142 -9.07 -11.36 -6.21
N SER A 143 -8.57 -11.09 -4.99
CA SER A 143 -7.68 -12.03 -4.31
C SER A 143 -8.45 -13.23 -3.78
N LYS A 144 -7.79 -14.40 -3.83
CA LYS A 144 -8.33 -15.65 -3.30
C LYS A 144 -8.82 -15.51 -1.86
N VAL A 145 -8.04 -14.83 -1.01
CA VAL A 145 -8.41 -14.59 0.39
C VAL A 145 -9.64 -13.71 0.53
N SER A 146 -9.76 -12.67 -0.28
CA SER A 146 -10.93 -11.78 -0.22
C SER A 146 -12.19 -12.51 -0.70
N TYR A 147 -12.07 -13.27 -1.77
CA TYR A 147 -13.16 -14.10 -2.29
C TYR A 147 -13.61 -15.14 -1.26
N ASP A 148 -12.68 -15.94 -0.71
CA ASP A 148 -12.99 -16.99 0.27
C ASP A 148 -13.52 -16.41 1.59
N SER A 149 -13.13 -15.18 1.93
CA SER A 149 -13.66 -14.48 3.11
C SER A 149 -15.03 -13.83 2.88
N GLY A 150 -15.61 -13.99 1.69
CA GLY A 150 -16.95 -13.48 1.38
C GLY A 150 -17.04 -11.97 1.19
N LYS A 151 -15.93 -11.30 0.86
CA LYS A 151 -15.97 -9.89 0.48
C LYS A 151 -16.60 -9.73 -0.89
N LEU A 152 -17.47 -8.74 -1.06
CA LEU A 152 -18.13 -8.42 -2.32
C LEU A 152 -17.57 -7.17 -2.98
N LEU A 153 -17.39 -6.11 -2.20
CA LEU A 153 -16.96 -4.80 -2.68
C LEU A 153 -16.49 -3.94 -1.51
N GLY A 154 -15.42 -3.19 -1.69
CA GLY A 154 -15.05 -2.08 -0.80
C GLY A 154 -15.31 -0.74 -1.48
N LEU A 155 -15.93 0.19 -0.75
CA LEU A 155 -16.11 1.58 -1.16
C LEU A 155 -15.37 2.49 -0.18
N GLY A 156 -14.66 3.48 -0.72
CA GLY A 156 -13.91 4.40 0.12
C GLY A 156 -13.82 5.81 -0.44
N VAL A 157 -13.42 6.70 0.43
CA VAL A 157 -13.08 8.10 0.14
C VAL A 157 -11.83 8.46 0.92
N ARG A 158 -10.94 9.24 0.30
CA ARG A 158 -9.75 9.81 0.95
C ARG A 158 -9.69 11.29 0.66
N ALA A 159 -9.40 12.08 1.68
CA ALA A 159 -9.06 13.49 1.55
C ALA A 159 -7.70 13.74 2.21
N GLY A 160 -6.95 14.70 1.70
CA GLY A 160 -5.66 15.06 2.24
C GLY A 160 -5.24 16.47 1.84
N VAL A 161 -4.26 16.96 2.56
CA VAL A 161 -3.58 18.25 2.28
C VAL A 161 -2.09 17.97 2.18
N ARG A 162 -1.47 18.58 1.19
CA ARG A 162 -0.03 18.59 0.97
C ARG A 162 0.48 20.00 1.11
N GLU A 163 1.57 20.15 1.82
CA GLU A 163 2.33 21.40 1.93
C GLU A 163 3.76 21.10 1.49
N GLU A 164 4.25 21.81 0.48
CA GLU A 164 5.64 21.76 0.05
C GLU A 164 6.35 23.03 0.52
N LEU A 165 7.46 22.86 1.22
CA LEU A 165 8.35 23.90 1.70
C LEU A 165 9.68 23.81 0.96
N VAL A 166 10.00 24.81 0.16
CA VAL A 166 11.29 24.90 -0.53
C VAL A 166 12.34 25.43 0.43
N LEU A 167 13.37 24.63 0.74
CA LEU A 167 14.38 24.94 1.75
C LEU A 167 15.54 25.77 1.19
N ALA A 168 16.14 25.30 0.11
CA ALA A 168 17.39 25.86 -0.43
C ALA A 168 17.27 26.38 -1.87
N GLY A 169 16.02 26.57 -2.35
CA GLY A 169 15.74 26.82 -3.76
C GLY A 169 15.56 25.52 -4.53
N ARG A 170 14.71 25.57 -5.57
CA ARG A 170 14.38 24.37 -6.37
C ARG A 170 15.58 23.81 -7.14
N ASP A 171 16.62 24.60 -7.34
CA ASP A 171 17.85 24.22 -8.06
C ASP A 171 18.94 23.67 -7.10
N ALA A 172 18.62 23.55 -5.83
CA ALA A 172 19.61 23.03 -4.87
C ALA A 172 19.89 21.54 -5.11
N THR A 173 21.18 21.20 -5.16
CA THR A 173 21.61 19.81 -5.36
C THR A 173 21.27 18.92 -4.16
N PHE A 174 21.17 19.49 -2.96
CA PHE A 174 20.87 18.76 -1.73
C PHE A 174 19.79 19.49 -0.92
N PHE A 175 18.86 18.72 -0.37
CA PHE A 175 17.78 19.19 0.50
C PHE A 175 16.98 20.34 -0.13
N SER A 176 16.48 20.13 -1.35
CA SER A 176 15.74 21.16 -2.10
C SER A 176 14.42 21.51 -1.46
N SER A 177 13.62 20.53 -1.03
CA SER A 177 12.32 20.76 -0.40
C SER A 177 11.92 19.65 0.56
N ILE A 178 10.94 19.98 1.41
CA ILE A 178 10.21 19.02 2.26
C ILE A 178 8.74 19.15 1.94
N GLU A 179 8.09 18.03 1.70
CA GLU A 179 6.65 17.96 1.57
C GLU A 179 6.05 17.30 2.81
N LEU A 180 5.01 17.90 3.34
CA LEU A 180 4.24 17.38 4.46
C LEU A 180 2.84 17.00 3.98
N PHE A 181 2.37 15.83 4.36
CA PHE A 181 1.06 15.32 4.01
C PHE A 181 0.25 15.03 5.26
N GLY A 182 -1.00 15.49 5.25
CA GLY A 182 -2.02 15.02 6.16
C GLY A 182 -3.12 14.33 5.38
N LYS A 183 -3.58 13.16 5.82
CA LYS A 183 -4.67 12.44 5.14
C LYS A 183 -5.65 11.82 6.12
N ALA A 184 -6.91 11.77 5.70
CA ALA A 184 -7.98 11.01 6.29
C ALA A 184 -8.65 10.15 5.22
N GLU A 185 -8.94 8.89 5.54
CA GLU A 185 -9.61 7.96 4.66
C GLU A 185 -10.71 7.24 5.44
N TYR A 186 -11.80 6.94 4.75
CA TYR A 186 -12.86 6.07 5.24
C TYR A 186 -13.21 5.05 4.17
N SER A 187 -13.46 3.81 4.60
CA SER A 187 -13.88 2.73 3.72
C SER A 187 -14.99 1.90 4.36
N TYR A 188 -15.93 1.46 3.54
CA TYR A 188 -16.98 0.52 3.87
C TYR A 188 -16.80 -0.76 3.06
N LEU A 189 -16.91 -1.92 3.71
CA LEU A 189 -16.77 -3.22 3.09
C LEU A 189 -18.13 -3.94 3.05
N PHE A 190 -18.58 -4.28 1.86
CA PHE A 190 -19.73 -5.15 1.62
C PHE A 190 -19.28 -6.60 1.64
N THR A 191 -20.00 -7.45 2.35
CA THR A 191 -19.70 -8.87 2.47
C THR A 191 -20.97 -9.71 2.37
N ASN A 192 -20.85 -10.92 1.87
CA ASN A 192 -21.91 -11.92 1.92
C ASN A 192 -21.83 -12.79 3.20
N SER A 193 -20.70 -12.70 3.94
CA SER A 193 -20.49 -13.36 5.22
C SER A 193 -19.90 -12.38 6.21
N GLN A 194 -20.35 -12.42 7.45
CA GLN A 194 -19.80 -11.58 8.53
C GLN A 194 -18.54 -12.20 9.14
N VAL A 195 -18.40 -13.51 9.04
CA VAL A 195 -17.27 -14.28 9.56
C VAL A 195 -16.49 -14.84 8.38
N PRO A 196 -15.23 -14.46 8.19
CA PRO A 196 -14.44 -15.01 7.12
C PRO A 196 -14.16 -16.49 7.39
N THR A 197 -14.51 -17.31 6.43
CA THR A 197 -14.02 -18.68 6.35
C THR A 197 -12.94 -18.71 5.30
N ASN A 198 -11.74 -19.13 5.67
CA ASN A 198 -10.66 -19.33 4.70
C ASN A 198 -10.70 -20.77 4.14
N ALA A 199 -11.89 -21.32 3.93
CA ALA A 199 -12.13 -22.71 3.58
C ALA A 199 -11.34 -23.24 2.34
N GLY A 200 -10.76 -22.37 1.54
CA GLY A 200 -9.92 -22.74 0.42
C GLY A 200 -8.41 -22.70 0.71
N LEU A 201 -7.99 -22.35 1.91
CA LEU A 201 -6.60 -22.17 2.28
C LEU A 201 -6.09 -23.23 3.27
N GLU A 202 -6.62 -24.44 3.22
CA GLU A 202 -6.15 -25.53 4.04
C GLU A 202 -4.67 -25.79 3.81
N ARG A 203 -3.88 -25.65 4.86
CA ARG A 203 -2.45 -25.92 4.84
C ARG A 203 -2.08 -26.85 5.97
N ILE A 204 -1.52 -28.01 5.63
CA ILE A 204 -0.94 -28.92 6.60
C ILE A 204 0.43 -28.36 7.00
N ARG A 205 0.60 -27.98 8.25
CA ARG A 205 1.88 -27.58 8.81
C ARG A 205 2.46 -28.67 9.69
N VAL A 206 3.74 -28.91 9.55
CA VAL A 206 4.49 -29.76 10.47
C VAL A 206 4.99 -28.87 11.60
N GLY A 207 4.43 -29.05 12.79
CA GLY A 207 4.92 -28.36 14.00
C GLY A 207 6.29 -28.87 14.45
N PRO A 208 6.91 -28.22 15.46
CA PRO A 208 8.22 -28.61 16.01
C PRO A 208 8.28 -30.07 16.50
N GLU A 209 7.15 -30.66 16.83
CA GLU A 209 7.02 -32.04 17.30
C GLU A 209 6.70 -33.04 16.18
N GLY A 210 6.81 -32.64 14.91
CA GLY A 210 6.48 -33.49 13.76
C GLY A 210 4.98 -33.73 13.53
N ARG A 211 4.11 -33.10 14.31
CA ARG A 211 2.65 -33.19 14.14
C ARG A 211 2.17 -32.27 13.02
N SER A 212 1.36 -32.81 12.10
CA SER A 212 0.64 -31.98 11.14
C SER A 212 -0.39 -31.13 11.88
N ILE A 213 -0.18 -29.85 11.93
CA ILE A 213 -1.18 -28.89 12.41
C ILE A 213 -1.96 -28.46 11.16
N VAL A 214 -3.21 -28.88 11.07
CA VAL A 214 -4.14 -28.32 10.08
C VAL A 214 -4.45 -26.92 10.61
N SER A 215 -3.88 -25.90 10.00
CA SER A 215 -4.26 -24.51 10.25
C SER A 215 -5.58 -24.30 9.56
N ASP A 216 -6.63 -24.72 10.21
CA ASP A 216 -7.96 -24.50 9.74
C ASP A 216 -8.43 -23.11 10.19
N GLN A 217 -8.87 -22.37 9.36
CA GLN A 217 -8.77 -20.98 9.18
C GLN A 217 -10.08 -20.28 9.31
N LEU A 218 -10.82 -20.65 10.28
CA LEU A 218 -11.74 -19.73 10.88
C LEU A 218 -10.90 -18.64 11.55
N ALA A 219 -10.72 -17.54 10.86
CA ALA A 219 -10.32 -16.32 11.54
C ALA A 219 -11.40 -16.07 12.59
N GLY A 220 -11.15 -16.36 13.86
CA GLY A 220 -12.10 -16.17 14.96
C GLY A 220 -12.46 -14.69 15.19
N ALA A 221 -12.39 -13.87 14.17
CA ALA A 221 -12.69 -12.45 14.15
C ALA A 221 -13.59 -12.13 12.97
N THR A 222 -14.62 -11.34 13.22
CA THR A 222 -15.49 -10.81 12.16
C THR A 222 -14.73 -9.88 11.23
N LEU A 223 -15.19 -9.76 9.99
CA LEU A 223 -14.67 -8.81 9.01
C LEU A 223 -14.87 -7.37 9.47
N ALA A 224 -13.95 -6.50 9.11
CA ALA A 224 -14.11 -5.07 9.28
C ALA A 224 -15.20 -4.58 8.33
N ARG A 225 -16.25 -3.98 8.91
CA ARG A 225 -17.33 -3.34 8.16
C ARG A 225 -16.96 -1.93 7.74
N HIS A 226 -16.43 -1.18 8.70
CA HIS A 226 -15.96 0.17 8.51
C HIS A 226 -14.49 0.24 8.86
N SER A 227 -13.72 0.98 8.10
CA SER A 227 -12.35 1.31 8.45
C SER A 227 -12.06 2.77 8.17
N ALA A 228 -11.22 3.36 8.99
CA ALA A 228 -10.69 4.69 8.74
C ALA A 228 -9.16 4.66 8.81
N VAL A 229 -8.53 5.62 8.16
CA VAL A 229 -7.09 5.85 8.23
C VAL A 229 -6.87 7.33 8.51
N PHE A 230 -6.07 7.64 9.50
CA PHE A 230 -5.58 8.98 9.77
C PHE A 230 -4.07 8.92 9.71
N GLY A 231 -3.46 9.74 8.87
CA GLY A 231 -2.04 9.65 8.62
C GLY A 231 -1.38 10.98 8.37
N VAL A 232 -0.09 11.01 8.71
CA VAL A 232 0.82 12.08 8.33
C VAL A 232 2.03 11.45 7.65
N ALA A 233 2.60 12.15 6.68
CA ALA A 233 3.82 11.73 6.02
C ALA A 233 4.71 12.95 5.74
N SER A 234 5.99 12.70 5.63
CA SER A 234 6.97 13.65 5.13
C SER A 234 7.70 13.06 3.94
N TRP A 235 7.99 13.90 2.98
CA TRP A 235 8.81 13.58 1.82
C TRP A 235 9.94 14.60 1.75
N VAL A 236 11.15 14.14 1.93
CA VAL A 236 12.35 14.98 1.91
C VAL A 236 13.10 14.74 0.60
N HIS A 237 13.20 15.75 -0.23
CA HIS A 237 13.98 15.70 -1.46
C HIS A 237 15.45 15.94 -1.12
N VAL A 238 16.18 14.84 -0.87
CA VAL A 238 17.60 14.88 -0.46
C VAL A 238 18.50 15.25 -1.63
N HIS A 239 18.18 14.77 -2.81
CA HIS A 239 18.90 15.00 -4.08
C HIS A 239 17.88 14.92 -5.22
N PRO A 240 18.10 15.53 -6.40
CA PRO A 240 17.15 15.44 -7.53
C PRO A 240 16.75 14.02 -7.93
N ARG A 241 17.60 13.04 -7.61
CA ARG A 241 17.34 11.61 -7.85
C ARG A 241 17.04 10.79 -6.61
N LEU A 242 17.14 11.38 -5.41
CA LEU A 242 16.98 10.65 -4.15
C LEU A 242 16.02 11.39 -3.23
N SER A 243 14.97 10.72 -2.84
CA SER A 243 14.03 11.21 -1.85
C SER A 243 13.91 10.22 -0.69
N TRP A 244 13.62 10.74 0.48
CA TRP A 244 13.30 9.97 1.67
C TRP A 244 11.87 10.26 2.12
N VAL A 245 11.10 9.19 2.31
CA VAL A 245 9.70 9.26 2.73
C VAL A 245 9.55 8.60 4.08
N THR A 246 8.80 9.24 4.96
CA THR A 246 8.40 8.67 6.25
C THR A 246 6.91 8.89 6.46
N ALA A 247 6.20 7.86 6.92
CA ALA A 247 4.77 7.95 7.19
C ALA A 247 4.39 7.29 8.52
N LEU A 248 3.40 7.88 9.19
CA LEU A 248 2.76 7.37 10.39
C LEU A 248 1.25 7.39 10.18
N GLU A 249 0.57 6.28 10.52
CA GLU A 249 -0.88 6.19 10.39
C GLU A 249 -1.50 5.44 11.56
N LEU A 250 -2.72 5.84 11.90
CA LEU A 250 -3.65 5.10 12.76
C LEU A 250 -4.78 4.57 11.87
N ARG A 251 -5.09 3.29 12.03
CA ARG A 251 -6.08 2.57 11.21
C ARG A 251 -7.12 1.89 12.11
N PRO A 252 -8.08 2.64 12.67
CA PRO A 252 -9.20 2.05 13.37
C PRO A 252 -10.13 1.33 12.41
N ALA A 253 -10.65 0.20 12.85
CA ALA A 253 -11.63 -0.59 12.11
C ALA A 253 -12.75 -1.04 13.06
N TRP A 254 -13.98 -0.97 12.57
CA TRP A 254 -15.18 -1.46 13.25
C TRP A 254 -15.66 -2.70 12.50
N LYS A 255 -15.81 -3.77 13.23
CA LYS A 255 -16.12 -5.08 12.68
C LYS A 255 -17.63 -5.29 12.61
N TYR A 256 -18.05 -6.25 11.80
CA TYR A 256 -19.42 -6.75 11.84
C TYR A 256 -19.70 -7.36 13.21
N PRO A 257 -20.93 -7.24 13.73
CA PRO A 257 -21.32 -7.92 14.95
C PRO A 257 -21.26 -9.45 14.76
N VAL A 258 -20.87 -10.16 15.80
CA VAL A 258 -20.93 -11.64 15.79
C VAL A 258 -22.40 -12.04 15.98
N ASN A 259 -22.91 -12.88 15.08
CA ASN A 259 -24.18 -13.54 15.32
C ASN A 259 -23.94 -14.76 16.22
N HIS A 260 -24.58 -14.79 17.39
CA HIS A 260 -24.42 -15.87 18.38
C HIS A 260 -24.96 -17.22 17.88
N ASP A 261 -25.77 -17.23 16.85
CA ASP A 261 -26.38 -18.45 16.28
C ASP A 261 -25.49 -19.13 15.20
N VAL A 262 -24.33 -18.55 14.90
CA VAL A 262 -23.42 -19.12 13.90
C VAL A 262 -22.61 -20.26 14.49
N GLN A 263 -22.64 -21.41 13.82
CA GLN A 263 -21.73 -22.52 14.11
C GLN A 263 -20.43 -22.32 13.31
N PHE A 264 -19.31 -22.42 14.02
CA PHE A 264 -18.01 -22.53 13.41
C PHE A 264 -17.65 -24.00 13.32
N CYS A 265 -17.53 -24.51 12.11
CA CYS A 265 -17.12 -25.88 11.85
C CYS A 265 -15.66 -25.91 11.43
N VAL A 266 -14.82 -26.62 12.16
CA VAL A 266 -13.46 -26.96 11.84
C VAL A 266 -13.37 -28.45 11.60
N LEU A 267 -12.30 -28.97 10.98
CA LEU A 267 -12.13 -30.40 10.70
C LEU A 267 -12.33 -31.29 11.93
N THR A 268 -12.08 -30.74 13.12
CA THR A 268 -12.19 -31.46 14.41
C THR A 268 -13.57 -31.33 15.08
N GLY A 269 -14.50 -30.56 14.53
CA GLY A 269 -15.84 -30.40 15.07
C GLY A 269 -16.43 -29.01 14.88
N CYS A 270 -17.69 -28.85 15.23
CA CYS A 270 -18.40 -27.57 15.18
C CYS A 270 -18.57 -26.98 16.57
N THR A 271 -18.30 -25.69 16.70
CA THR A 271 -18.51 -24.93 17.95
C THR A 271 -19.44 -23.75 17.68
N GLN A 272 -20.41 -23.52 18.57
CA GLN A 272 -21.27 -22.35 18.47
C GLN A 272 -20.56 -21.07 18.91
N ALA A 273 -20.85 -19.97 18.23
CA ALA A 273 -20.33 -18.64 18.58
C ALA A 273 -20.81 -18.12 19.94
N SER A 274 -21.79 -18.78 20.54
CA SER A 274 -22.35 -18.44 21.85
C SER A 274 -21.32 -18.48 23.01
N GLY A 275 -20.13 -19.07 22.80
CA GLY A 275 -19.04 -19.04 23.76
C GLY A 275 -18.19 -17.76 23.72
N ILE A 276 -18.42 -16.85 22.77
CA ILE A 276 -17.69 -15.59 22.66
C ILE A 276 -18.42 -14.54 23.49
N THR A 277 -18.00 -14.36 24.72
CA THR A 277 -18.65 -13.46 25.69
C THR A 277 -18.41 -11.98 25.43
N ASP A 278 -17.36 -11.61 24.67
CA ASP A 278 -17.06 -10.21 24.33
C ASP A 278 -16.31 -10.12 22.99
N PRO A 279 -17.05 -10.11 21.87
CA PRO A 279 -16.41 -10.01 20.57
C PRO A 279 -15.77 -8.61 20.42
N GLN A 280 -14.49 -8.58 20.13
CA GLN A 280 -13.83 -7.33 19.76
C GLN A 280 -14.48 -6.73 18.52
N THR A 281 -15.41 -5.81 18.73
CA THR A 281 -16.08 -5.08 17.65
C THR A 281 -15.23 -3.97 17.05
N ARG A 282 -14.12 -3.64 17.69
CA ARG A 282 -13.19 -2.59 17.26
C ARG A 282 -11.75 -3.08 17.34
N SER A 283 -10.96 -2.75 16.33
CA SER A 283 -9.50 -2.92 16.34
C SER A 283 -8.83 -1.64 15.84
N THR A 284 -7.62 -1.39 16.31
CA THR A 284 -6.82 -0.27 15.79
C THR A 284 -5.43 -0.79 15.47
N LEU A 285 -4.98 -0.54 14.26
CA LEU A 285 -3.62 -0.82 13.82
C LEU A 285 -2.83 0.48 13.78
N SER A 286 -1.55 0.42 14.07
CA SER A 286 -0.58 1.47 13.80
C SER A 286 0.25 1.07 12.59
N TYR A 287 0.55 2.04 11.75
CA TYR A 287 1.41 1.85 10.59
C TYR A 287 2.55 2.86 10.64
N PHE A 288 3.75 2.36 10.40
CA PHE A 288 4.95 3.15 10.19
C PHE A 288 5.61 2.72 8.89
N GLN A 289 6.13 3.67 8.14
CA GLN A 289 6.88 3.44 6.92
C GLN A 289 8.06 4.40 6.85
N SER A 290 9.19 3.90 6.36
CA SER A 290 10.36 4.71 6.01
C SER A 290 10.99 4.12 4.76
N GLU A 291 11.16 4.92 3.71
CA GLU A 291 11.66 4.43 2.44
C GLU A 291 12.48 5.48 1.69
N PHE A 292 13.38 5.00 0.87
CA PHE A 292 14.18 5.78 -0.06
C PHE A 292 13.72 5.50 -1.49
N TRP A 293 13.58 6.56 -2.26
CA TRP A 293 13.22 6.53 -3.67
C TRP A 293 14.40 7.03 -4.48
N LEU A 294 14.95 6.17 -5.31
CA LEU A 294 16.08 6.46 -6.18
C LEU A 294 15.62 6.45 -7.64
N ARG A 295 15.53 7.62 -8.26
CA ARG A 295 15.29 7.73 -9.71
C ARG A 295 16.59 7.42 -10.44
N MET A 296 16.71 6.22 -11.00
CA MET A 296 17.91 5.81 -11.77
C MET A 296 17.93 6.49 -13.13
N THR A 297 16.79 6.51 -13.81
CA THR A 297 16.52 7.23 -15.07
C THR A 297 15.11 7.81 -15.01
N ASP A 298 14.67 8.54 -16.03
CA ASP A 298 13.29 9.02 -16.09
C ASP A 298 12.29 7.85 -16.19
N THR A 299 12.71 6.74 -16.80
CA THR A 299 11.91 5.52 -16.99
C THR A 299 11.97 4.57 -15.80
N LEU A 300 13.06 4.58 -15.00
CA LEU A 300 13.33 3.59 -13.97
C LEU A 300 13.50 4.24 -12.59
N GLU A 301 12.76 3.73 -11.62
CA GLU A 301 12.86 4.13 -10.23
C GLU A 301 12.96 2.91 -9.32
N LEU A 302 13.87 2.96 -8.36
CA LEU A 302 14.07 1.95 -7.33
C LEU A 302 13.59 2.51 -5.99
N THR A 303 12.75 1.75 -5.30
CA THR A 303 12.36 2.05 -3.92
C THR A 303 12.89 0.98 -2.99
N PHE A 304 13.54 1.38 -1.93
CA PHE A 304 13.93 0.49 -0.83
C PHE A 304 13.31 1.01 0.45
N GLY A 305 12.66 0.12 1.21
CA GLY A 305 11.93 0.59 2.37
C GLY A 305 11.70 -0.45 3.45
N TYR A 306 11.22 0.08 4.55
CA TYR A 306 10.78 -0.62 5.73
C TYR A 306 9.38 -0.17 6.09
N ALA A 307 8.49 -1.11 6.43
CA ALA A 307 7.15 -0.81 6.91
C ALA A 307 6.77 -1.73 8.07
N ASN A 308 6.09 -1.18 9.05
CA ASN A 308 5.52 -1.93 10.16
C ASN A 308 4.03 -1.66 10.26
N LEU A 309 3.22 -2.71 10.21
CA LEU A 309 1.80 -2.67 10.47
C LEU A 309 1.51 -3.58 11.66
N ALA A 310 1.17 -3.01 12.80
CA ALA A 310 0.99 -3.75 14.04
C ALA A 310 -0.32 -3.39 14.74
N THR A 311 -0.91 -4.38 15.41
CA THR A 311 -1.94 -4.11 16.41
C THR A 311 -1.34 -3.32 17.57
N GLN A 312 -2.11 -2.41 18.17
CA GLN A 312 -1.60 -1.62 19.31
C GLN A 312 -1.25 -2.47 20.53
N LEU A 313 -1.91 -3.61 20.70
CA LEU A 313 -1.67 -4.54 21.79
C LEU A 313 -1.14 -5.87 21.26
N ALA A 314 -0.15 -6.42 21.94
CA ALA A 314 0.32 -7.78 21.77
C ALA A 314 -0.64 -8.77 22.48
N PRO A 315 -0.55 -10.07 22.19
CA PRO A 315 -1.38 -11.09 22.85
C PRO A 315 -1.25 -11.12 24.37
N ASP A 316 -0.12 -10.67 24.92
CA ASP A 316 0.15 -10.55 26.37
C ASP A 316 -0.41 -9.25 26.99
N GLY A 317 -1.15 -8.44 26.21
CA GLY A 317 -1.71 -7.16 26.64
C GLY A 317 -0.73 -5.98 26.65
N ARG A 318 0.54 -6.20 26.35
CA ARG A 318 1.52 -5.11 26.26
C ARG A 318 1.32 -4.28 25.00
N ARG A 319 1.67 -3.00 25.07
CA ARG A 319 1.69 -2.16 23.87
C ARG A 319 2.80 -2.61 22.93
N ARG A 320 2.47 -2.84 21.67
CA ARG A 320 3.45 -3.07 20.62
C ARG A 320 4.12 -1.76 20.21
N SER A 321 5.37 -1.86 19.81
CA SER A 321 6.08 -0.74 19.19
C SER A 321 5.41 -0.39 17.85
N VAL A 322 5.24 0.92 17.59
CA VAL A 322 4.79 1.40 16.29
C VAL A 322 5.86 1.15 15.22
N PHE A 323 7.12 1.16 15.63
CA PHE A 323 8.26 1.09 14.71
C PHE A 323 8.71 -0.32 14.38
N TYR A 324 8.34 -1.32 15.18
CA TYR A 324 8.80 -2.69 15.00
C TYR A 324 7.77 -3.73 15.47
N SER A 325 7.63 -4.76 14.64
CA SER A 325 7.02 -6.05 15.01
C SER A 325 7.70 -7.17 14.19
N PRO A 326 7.55 -8.46 14.55
CA PRO A 326 8.04 -9.57 13.74
C PRO A 326 7.48 -9.61 12.32
N ASP A 327 6.30 -9.02 12.13
CA ASP A 327 5.60 -8.90 10.85
C ASP A 327 6.00 -7.64 10.07
N ALA A 328 6.90 -6.82 10.62
CA ALA A 328 7.47 -5.68 9.90
C ALA A 328 8.14 -6.15 8.61
N ARG A 329 8.04 -5.37 7.55
CA ARG A 329 8.48 -5.75 6.22
C ARG A 329 9.62 -4.86 5.73
N PHE A 330 10.62 -5.49 5.18
CA PHE A 330 11.59 -4.88 4.28
C PHE A 330 11.14 -5.14 2.84
N TYR A 331 11.29 -4.17 1.98
CA TYR A 331 10.90 -4.31 0.58
C TYR A 331 11.81 -3.55 -0.36
N LEU A 332 11.87 -4.07 -1.58
CA LEU A 332 12.55 -3.49 -2.72
C LEU A 332 11.58 -3.49 -3.90
N THR A 333 11.34 -2.33 -4.50
CA THR A 333 10.44 -2.20 -5.63
C THR A 333 11.15 -1.53 -6.79
N LEU A 334 11.07 -2.12 -7.97
CA LEU A 334 11.46 -1.51 -9.22
C LEU A 334 10.20 -1.02 -9.95
N ASN A 335 10.14 0.26 -10.25
CA ASN A 335 9.09 0.89 -11.04
C ASN A 335 9.60 1.19 -12.44
N VAL A 336 8.80 0.87 -13.46
CA VAL A 336 9.06 1.16 -14.88
C VAL A 336 7.94 2.05 -15.40
N TYR A 337 8.21 3.31 -15.65
CA TYR A 337 7.26 4.29 -16.15
C TYR A 337 7.04 4.11 -17.64
N LEU A 338 5.84 3.69 -18.02
CA LEU A 338 5.51 3.30 -19.40
C LEU A 338 5.40 4.48 -20.35
N ASP A 339 4.96 5.64 -19.85
CA ASP A 339 4.88 6.87 -20.60
C ASP A 339 6.26 7.38 -21.04
N HIS A 340 7.23 7.38 -20.11
CA HIS A 340 8.62 7.71 -20.43
C HIS A 340 9.24 6.69 -21.39
N LEU A 341 9.01 5.38 -21.13
CA LEU A 341 9.47 4.32 -22.03
C LEU A 341 8.90 4.48 -23.44
N TYR A 342 7.60 4.83 -23.56
CA TYR A 342 6.98 5.08 -24.84
C TYR A 342 7.60 6.26 -25.59
N VAL A 343 7.85 7.36 -24.90
CA VAL A 343 8.49 8.55 -25.47
C VAL A 343 9.91 8.22 -25.95
N ASP A 344 10.69 7.50 -25.16
CA ASP A 344 12.04 7.07 -25.49
C ASP A 344 12.05 6.19 -26.76
N LEU A 345 11.14 5.23 -26.84
CA LEU A 345 11.04 4.34 -28.00
C LEU A 345 10.51 5.06 -29.25
N ALA A 346 9.50 5.90 -29.10
CA ALA A 346 8.88 6.62 -30.22
C ALA A 346 9.82 7.65 -30.86
N HIS A 347 10.69 8.27 -30.07
CA HIS A 347 11.63 9.30 -30.53
C HIS A 347 13.06 8.77 -30.75
N GLY A 348 13.24 7.44 -30.71
CA GLY A 348 14.52 6.79 -31.00
C GLY A 348 15.65 7.14 -30.02
N GLY A 349 15.32 7.42 -28.76
CA GLY A 349 16.29 7.72 -27.70
C GLY A 349 17.01 9.07 -27.85
N ARG A 350 16.74 9.82 -28.91
CA ARG A 350 17.45 11.09 -29.16
C ARG A 350 17.06 12.22 -28.19
N GLN A 351 15.88 12.17 -27.59
CA GLN A 351 15.46 13.16 -26.60
C GLN A 351 16.02 12.87 -25.20
N SER A 352 16.17 11.62 -24.81
CA SER A 352 16.79 11.27 -23.52
C SER A 352 18.23 11.74 -23.41
N ALA A 353 18.99 11.71 -24.52
CA ALA A 353 20.36 12.22 -24.57
C ALA A 353 20.41 13.75 -24.44
N ARG A 354 19.40 14.47 -24.95
CA ARG A 354 19.32 15.94 -24.81
C ARG A 354 18.90 16.39 -23.43
N LEU A 355 17.93 15.69 -22.81
CA LEU A 355 17.50 15.97 -21.42
C LEU A 355 18.57 15.64 -20.39
N ALA A 356 19.48 14.68 -20.71
CA ALA A 356 20.62 14.35 -19.85
C ALA A 356 21.79 15.35 -19.97
N THR A 357 21.86 16.13 -21.05
CA THR A 357 22.94 17.09 -21.28
C THR A 357 22.55 18.54 -21.02
N GLU A 358 21.29 18.87 -21.00
CA GLU A 358 20.85 20.17 -20.49
C GLU A 358 20.81 20.12 -18.96
N PRO A 359 21.55 21.00 -18.24
CA PRO A 359 21.30 21.17 -16.82
C PRO A 359 19.84 21.60 -16.72
N HIS A 360 19.03 20.75 -16.09
CA HIS A 360 17.61 21.06 -15.86
C HIS A 360 17.56 22.40 -15.14
N SER A 361 17.28 23.46 -15.89
CA SER A 361 16.85 24.74 -15.37
C SER A 361 15.41 24.51 -14.88
N PHE A 362 15.32 24.15 -13.62
CA PHE A 362 14.09 23.96 -12.88
C PHE A 362 13.46 25.30 -12.47
#